data_617dffac6c353abfbb8d14bf0a2ed578
#
_entry.id   617dffac6c353abfbb8d14bf0a2ed578
#
_cell.length_a   1.000
_cell.length_b   1.000
_cell.length_c   1.000
_cell.angle_alpha   90.00
_cell.angle_beta   90.00
_cell.angle_gamma   90.00
#
_symmetry.space_group_name_H-M   'P 1'
#
loop_
_entity.id
_entity.type
_entity.pdbx_description
1 polymer ?
#
loop_
_entity_poly.entity_id
_entity_poly.type
_entity_poly.pdbx_seq_one_letter_code
_entity_poly.pdbx_strand_id
1 'polypeptide(L)'
;MPESLAIRGATIVTMDDDRAVIPEGTGVVEGGRFVAVESGARDPKVDRLIDGRGQVLLPGLINCHMHTRPGRALGDGLSLFEWHALYPDGLCRIMTHEDSRAGSLVAFAESLKGGTTTAVDMTCKPSGAVAAAEEIGIRAVIVPLAADADRADGGACVA
;
A
#
# COMPACT_ATOMS: atom_id res chain seq x y z
N MET A 1 -2.01 4.81 -21.15
CA MET A 1 -0.75 4.95 -21.91
C MET A 1 0.37 5.06 -20.93
N PRO A 2 1.49 4.40 -21.13
CA PRO A 2 2.63 4.62 -20.26
C PRO A 2 3.15 6.04 -20.54
N GLU A 3 2.83 6.91 -19.64
CA GLU A 3 3.43 8.22 -19.58
C GLU A 3 4.89 8.05 -19.17
N SER A 4 5.81 8.63 -19.91
CA SER A 4 7.19 8.68 -19.50
C SER A 4 7.36 9.80 -18.47
N LEU A 5 8.14 9.51 -17.41
CA LEU A 5 8.33 10.40 -16.28
C LEU A 5 9.81 10.46 -15.92
N ALA A 6 10.32 11.64 -15.61
CA ALA A 6 11.63 11.76 -14.98
C ALA A 6 11.57 12.61 -13.70
N ILE A 7 12.38 12.22 -12.72
CA ILE A 7 12.63 12.98 -11.50
C ILE A 7 14.10 13.43 -11.56
N ARG A 8 14.33 14.73 -11.62
CA ARG A 8 15.64 15.34 -11.86
C ARG A 8 16.19 16.03 -10.63
N GLY A 9 17.47 15.83 -10.33
CA GLY A 9 18.20 16.56 -9.30
C GLY A 9 17.88 16.14 -7.87
N ALA A 10 17.24 14.98 -7.69
CA ALA A 10 16.98 14.41 -6.37
C ALA A 10 18.23 13.71 -5.81
N THR A 11 18.32 13.61 -4.49
CA THR A 11 19.18 12.60 -3.88
C THR A 11 18.51 11.24 -4.04
N ILE A 12 19.15 10.33 -4.79
CA ILE A 12 18.57 9.01 -5.03
C ILE A 12 19.21 7.98 -4.09
N VAL A 13 18.38 7.26 -3.35
CA VAL A 13 18.79 6.12 -2.52
C VAL A 13 18.27 4.86 -3.20
N THR A 14 19.17 4.07 -3.79
CA THR A 14 18.76 2.97 -4.67
C THR A 14 18.19 1.78 -3.92
N MET A 15 18.63 1.55 -2.69
CA MET A 15 18.27 0.37 -1.87
C MET A 15 18.56 -0.97 -2.57
N ASP A 16 19.45 -0.97 -3.57
CA ASP A 16 19.98 -2.15 -4.21
C ASP A 16 21.10 -2.79 -3.37
N ASP A 17 21.72 -3.85 -3.89
CA ASP A 17 22.80 -4.56 -3.20
C ASP A 17 24.02 -3.67 -2.93
N ASP A 18 24.28 -2.72 -3.83
CA ASP A 18 25.37 -1.74 -3.69
C ASP A 18 25.03 -0.61 -2.70
N ARG A 19 23.75 -0.47 -2.31
CA ARG A 19 23.23 0.57 -1.43
C ARG A 19 23.70 1.97 -1.82
N ALA A 20 23.67 2.23 -3.13
CA ALA A 20 24.18 3.48 -3.67
C ALA A 20 23.34 4.68 -3.23
N VAL A 21 24.03 5.77 -2.92
CA VAL A 21 23.43 7.09 -2.68
C VAL A 21 23.98 8.05 -3.72
N ILE A 22 23.12 8.57 -4.57
CA ILE A 22 23.46 9.52 -5.64
C ILE A 22 22.99 10.90 -5.20
N PRO A 23 23.89 11.82 -4.79
CA PRO A 23 23.50 13.10 -4.19
C PRO A 23 22.68 14.02 -5.11
N GLU A 24 22.91 13.95 -6.39
CA GLU A 24 22.18 14.69 -7.42
C GLU A 24 21.97 13.77 -8.62
N GLY A 25 20.83 13.15 -8.69
CA GLY A 25 20.54 12.12 -9.66
C GLY A 25 19.30 12.42 -10.50
N THR A 26 19.15 11.65 -11.59
CA THR A 26 17.96 11.64 -12.43
C THR A 26 17.47 10.21 -12.57
N GLY A 27 16.22 9.97 -12.17
CA GLY A 27 15.52 8.72 -12.39
C GLY A 27 14.51 8.87 -13.52
N VAL A 28 14.53 7.97 -14.51
CA VAL A 28 13.62 7.95 -15.65
C VAL A 28 12.74 6.71 -15.60
N VAL A 29 11.45 6.91 -15.73
CA VAL A 29 10.43 5.86 -15.69
C VAL A 29 9.68 5.81 -17.02
N GLU A 30 9.58 4.63 -17.60
CA GLU A 30 8.78 4.35 -18.80
C GLU A 30 8.03 3.02 -18.60
N GLY A 31 6.77 2.99 -18.98
CA GLY A 31 5.97 1.77 -18.83
C GLY A 31 5.86 1.26 -17.37
N GLY A 32 5.93 2.16 -16.40
CA GLY A 32 5.86 1.82 -14.97
C GLY A 32 7.15 1.21 -14.38
N ARG A 33 8.28 1.31 -15.09
CA ARG A 33 9.58 0.80 -14.65
C ARG A 33 10.66 1.86 -14.78
N PHE A 34 11.63 1.85 -13.88
CA PHE A 34 12.85 2.64 -14.07
C PHE A 34 13.64 2.07 -15.25
N VAL A 35 13.89 2.91 -16.25
CA VAL A 35 14.73 2.61 -17.41
C VAL A 35 16.11 3.22 -17.29
N ALA A 36 16.27 4.25 -16.46
CA ALA A 36 17.56 4.83 -16.12
C ALA A 36 17.55 5.40 -14.70
N VAL A 37 18.67 5.24 -14.00
CA VAL A 37 18.99 5.92 -12.74
C VAL A 37 20.44 6.38 -12.87
N GLU A 38 20.65 7.67 -13.02
CA GLU A 38 21.92 8.25 -13.39
C GLU A 38 22.34 9.38 -12.45
N SER A 39 23.64 9.61 -12.34
CA SER A 39 24.18 10.77 -11.66
C SER A 39 24.02 12.03 -12.51
N GLY A 40 23.79 13.15 -11.84
CA GLY A 40 23.61 14.47 -12.43
C GLY A 40 22.15 14.81 -12.75
N ALA A 41 21.86 16.11 -12.71
CA ALA A 41 20.55 16.65 -13.06
C ALA A 41 20.38 16.74 -14.59
N ARG A 42 19.94 15.65 -15.20
CA ARG A 42 19.74 15.55 -16.66
C ARG A 42 18.35 16.00 -17.07
N ASP A 43 18.20 16.40 -18.33
CA ASP A 43 16.93 16.78 -18.96
C ASP A 43 16.53 15.75 -20.04
N PRO A 44 16.02 14.58 -19.66
CA PRO A 44 15.54 13.58 -20.60
C PRO A 44 14.25 14.08 -21.31
N LYS A 45 14.05 13.63 -22.55
CA LYS A 45 12.78 13.90 -23.26
C LYS A 45 11.73 12.94 -22.73
N VAL A 46 10.85 13.44 -21.87
CA VAL A 46 9.77 12.69 -21.24
C VAL A 46 8.47 13.50 -21.25
N ASP A 47 7.34 12.85 -21.07
CA ASP A 47 6.04 13.52 -21.02
C ASP A 47 5.90 14.38 -19.76
N ARG A 48 6.52 13.94 -18.66
CA ARG A 48 6.47 14.65 -17.37
C ARG A 48 7.83 14.71 -16.71
N LEU A 49 8.29 15.91 -16.41
CA LEU A 49 9.51 16.16 -15.66
C LEU A 49 9.15 16.70 -14.25
N ILE A 50 9.70 16.07 -13.22
CA ILE A 50 9.58 16.51 -11.82
C ILE A 50 10.92 17.09 -11.37
N ASP A 51 10.89 18.28 -10.79
CA ASP A 51 12.04 18.86 -10.11
C ASP A 51 12.17 18.22 -8.72
N GLY A 52 13.21 17.42 -8.56
CA GLY A 52 13.51 16.69 -7.32
C GLY A 52 14.57 17.36 -6.44
N ARG A 53 15.00 18.58 -6.75
CA ARG A 53 16.01 19.28 -5.96
C ARG A 53 15.56 19.47 -4.52
N GLY A 54 16.42 19.10 -3.58
CA GLY A 54 16.12 19.11 -2.15
C GLY A 54 15.20 17.99 -1.67
N GLN A 55 14.88 17.03 -2.54
CA GLN A 55 14.07 15.86 -2.23
C GLN A 55 14.91 14.59 -2.30
N VAL A 56 14.38 13.52 -1.70
CA VAL A 56 14.98 12.19 -1.75
C VAL A 56 14.07 11.28 -2.57
N LEU A 57 14.63 10.62 -3.57
CA LEU A 57 13.97 9.55 -4.32
C LEU A 57 14.44 8.21 -3.79
N LEU A 58 13.51 7.39 -3.33
CA LEU A 58 13.76 6.03 -2.83
C LEU A 58 12.66 5.09 -3.31
N PRO A 59 12.90 3.76 -3.32
CA PRO A 59 11.85 2.78 -3.57
C PRO A 59 10.69 2.96 -2.60
N GLY A 60 9.47 2.70 -3.07
CA GLY A 60 8.29 2.74 -2.21
C GLY A 60 8.40 1.74 -1.07
N LEU A 61 7.90 2.13 0.10
CA LEU A 61 7.89 1.28 1.28
C LEU A 61 7.00 0.05 1.08
N ILE A 62 7.37 -1.04 1.73
CA ILE A 62 6.59 -2.28 1.76
C ILE A 62 6.06 -2.47 3.18
N ASN A 63 4.74 -2.45 3.32
CA ASN A 63 4.08 -2.76 4.58
C ASN A 63 3.73 -4.24 4.61
N CYS A 64 4.43 -5.01 5.41
CA CYS A 64 4.26 -6.46 5.48
C CYS A 64 3.09 -6.91 6.39
N HIS A 65 2.38 -5.99 7.03
CA HIS A 65 1.26 -6.34 7.89
C HIS A 65 0.30 -5.15 8.08
N MET A 66 -0.90 -5.28 7.57
CA MET A 66 -1.97 -4.32 7.82
C MET A 66 -3.35 -4.99 7.80
N HIS A 67 -4.35 -4.24 8.23
CA HIS A 67 -5.75 -4.65 8.23
C HIS A 67 -6.58 -3.52 7.68
N THR A 68 -6.99 -3.63 6.42
CA THR A 68 -7.91 -2.66 5.84
C THR A 68 -9.34 -2.97 6.25
N ARG A 69 -10.04 -1.97 6.76
CA ARG A 69 -11.42 -2.11 7.22
C ARG A 69 -12.09 -0.76 7.42
N PRO A 70 -13.41 -0.69 7.38
CA PRO A 70 -14.15 0.49 7.83
C PRO A 70 -13.98 0.67 9.35
N GLY A 71 -14.29 1.87 9.83
CA GLY A 71 -14.27 2.14 11.28
C GLY A 71 -12.87 2.47 11.80
N ARG A 72 -12.13 3.30 11.07
CA ARG A 72 -10.87 3.89 11.54
C ARG A 72 -11.03 4.48 12.94
N ALA A 73 -10.04 4.28 13.80
CA ALA A 73 -10.01 4.69 15.20
C ALA A 73 -11.08 4.06 16.12
N LEU A 74 -11.98 3.23 15.60
CA LEU A 74 -12.80 2.40 16.46
C LEU A 74 -11.92 1.36 17.14
N GLY A 75 -11.81 1.43 18.43
CA GLY A 75 -10.99 0.50 19.19
C GLY A 75 -9.68 1.09 19.70
N ASP A 76 -9.40 2.36 19.44
CA ASP A 76 -8.31 3.07 20.09
C ASP A 76 -8.53 3.05 21.60
N GLY A 77 -7.53 2.57 22.35
CA GLY A 77 -7.62 2.42 23.81
C GLY A 77 -8.29 1.14 24.31
N LEU A 78 -8.75 0.26 23.44
CA LEU A 78 -9.24 -1.06 23.82
C LEU A 78 -8.08 -2.03 24.09
N SER A 79 -8.29 -2.97 25.03
CA SER A 79 -7.41 -4.13 25.15
C SER A 79 -7.50 -5.02 23.90
N LEU A 80 -6.50 -5.89 23.69
CA LEU A 80 -6.49 -6.81 22.58
C LEU A 80 -7.77 -7.67 22.50
N PHE A 81 -8.27 -8.14 23.63
CA PHE A 81 -9.46 -8.99 23.67
C PHE A 81 -10.75 -8.23 23.36
N GLU A 82 -10.88 -7.02 23.88
CA GLU A 82 -12.02 -6.13 23.58
C GLU A 82 -12.02 -5.75 22.09
N TRP A 83 -10.84 -5.41 21.58
CA TRP A 83 -10.67 -5.11 20.17
C TRP A 83 -11.02 -6.33 19.29
N HIS A 84 -10.60 -7.54 19.70
CA HIS A 84 -10.89 -8.77 18.96
C HIS A 84 -12.39 -9.06 18.91
N ALA A 85 -13.10 -8.88 20.02
CA ALA A 85 -14.55 -9.02 20.06
C ALA A 85 -15.27 -8.01 19.16
N LEU A 86 -14.76 -6.77 19.09
CA LEU A 86 -15.36 -5.73 18.26
C LEU A 86 -15.14 -5.98 16.75
N TYR A 87 -13.91 -6.31 16.35
CA TYR A 87 -13.55 -6.40 14.93
C TYR A 87 -13.72 -7.79 14.32
N PRO A 88 -12.94 -8.80 14.67
CA PRO A 88 -13.09 -10.12 14.05
C PRO A 88 -14.45 -10.75 14.32
N ASP A 89 -14.94 -10.63 15.54
CA ASP A 89 -16.19 -11.30 15.95
C ASP A 89 -17.44 -10.47 15.69
N GLY A 90 -17.34 -9.15 15.74
CA GLY A 90 -18.43 -8.23 15.50
C GLY A 90 -18.49 -7.72 14.06
N LEU A 91 -17.62 -6.79 13.73
CA LEU A 91 -17.68 -6.05 12.46
C LEU A 91 -17.51 -6.95 11.23
N CYS A 92 -16.64 -7.96 11.28
CA CYS A 92 -16.45 -8.88 10.16
C CYS A 92 -17.69 -9.68 9.79
N ARG A 93 -18.60 -9.92 10.74
CA ARG A 93 -19.86 -10.65 10.49
C ARG A 93 -20.87 -9.82 9.73
N ILE A 94 -20.95 -8.52 10.01
CA ILE A 94 -21.95 -7.62 9.43
C ILE A 94 -21.43 -6.84 8.22
N MET A 95 -20.12 -6.76 8.05
CA MET A 95 -19.45 -6.02 6.98
C MET A 95 -19.81 -6.62 5.62
N THR A 96 -20.25 -5.80 4.70
CA THR A 96 -20.48 -6.15 3.31
C THR A 96 -19.20 -6.07 2.47
N HIS A 97 -19.27 -6.57 1.23
CA HIS A 97 -18.20 -6.37 0.25
C HIS A 97 -17.92 -4.88 0.01
N GLU A 98 -18.95 -4.07 -0.09
CA GLU A 98 -18.82 -2.64 -0.37
C GLU A 98 -18.24 -1.88 0.83
N ASP A 99 -18.59 -2.26 2.05
CA ASP A 99 -17.96 -1.68 3.25
C ASP A 99 -16.46 -1.99 3.28
N SER A 100 -16.08 -3.22 2.95
CA SER A 100 -14.67 -3.61 2.84
C SER A 100 -13.95 -2.82 1.76
N ARG A 101 -14.55 -2.67 0.56
CA ARG A 101 -13.97 -1.89 -0.53
C ARG A 101 -13.74 -0.43 -0.10
N ALA A 102 -14.76 0.20 0.47
CA ALA A 102 -14.66 1.58 0.93
C ALA A 102 -13.59 1.77 2.01
N GLY A 103 -13.57 0.90 3.03
CA GLY A 103 -12.56 0.95 4.09
C GLY A 103 -11.15 0.70 3.56
N SER A 104 -10.99 -0.23 2.64
CA SER A 104 -9.70 -0.53 2.01
C SER A 104 -9.21 0.60 1.12
N LEU A 105 -10.09 1.27 0.36
CA LEU A 105 -9.72 2.44 -0.44
C LEU A 105 -9.10 3.54 0.43
N VAL A 106 -9.71 3.85 1.57
CA VAL A 106 -9.17 4.85 2.50
C VAL A 106 -7.80 4.43 3.03
N ALA A 107 -7.67 3.20 3.50
CA ALA A 107 -6.42 2.70 4.07
C ALA A 107 -5.28 2.63 3.03
N PHE A 108 -5.58 2.20 1.81
CA PHE A 108 -4.59 2.16 0.73
C PHE A 108 -4.22 3.56 0.24
N ALA A 109 -5.18 4.50 0.17
CA ALA A 109 -4.89 5.89 -0.15
C ALA A 109 -3.93 6.53 0.85
N GLU A 110 -4.16 6.29 2.15
CA GLU A 110 -3.26 6.76 3.20
C GLU A 110 -1.89 6.10 3.12
N SER A 111 -1.84 4.80 2.84
CA SER A 111 -0.59 4.05 2.64
C SER A 111 0.22 4.67 1.49
N LEU A 112 -0.40 4.90 0.34
CA LEU A 112 0.26 5.54 -0.81
C LEU A 112 0.74 6.96 -0.48
N LYS A 113 -0.07 7.77 0.22
CA LYS A 113 0.32 9.11 0.66
C LYS A 113 1.46 9.09 1.67
N GLY A 114 1.59 8.02 2.45
CA GLY A 114 2.70 7.77 3.37
C GLY A 114 3.94 7.15 2.70
N GLY A 115 3.91 6.90 1.38
CA GLY A 115 5.02 6.31 0.63
C GLY A 115 5.02 4.78 0.58
N THR A 116 4.02 4.11 1.12
CA THR A 116 3.86 2.64 1.01
C THR A 116 3.23 2.31 -0.34
N THR A 117 3.94 1.53 -1.15
CA THR A 117 3.49 1.14 -2.50
C THR A 117 3.13 -0.33 -2.63
N THR A 118 3.47 -1.12 -1.62
CA THR A 118 3.14 -2.55 -1.54
C THR A 118 2.67 -2.88 -0.12
N ALA A 119 1.56 -3.59 0.00
CA ALA A 119 0.95 -3.93 1.28
C ALA A 119 0.59 -5.42 1.36
N VAL A 120 0.77 -6.02 2.54
CA VAL A 120 0.21 -7.33 2.89
C VAL A 120 -0.96 -7.07 3.83
N ASP A 121 -2.16 -7.27 3.34
CA ASP A 121 -3.41 -6.99 4.04
C ASP A 121 -4.13 -8.28 4.44
N MET A 122 -4.34 -8.48 5.73
CA MET A 122 -5.16 -9.57 6.26
C MET A 122 -6.56 -9.03 6.55
N THR A 123 -7.55 -9.50 5.81
CA THR A 123 -8.92 -9.01 5.90
C THR A 123 -9.97 -10.13 5.89
N CYS A 124 -11.12 -9.86 6.47
CA CYS A 124 -12.24 -10.80 6.54
C CYS A 124 -13.17 -10.75 5.31
N LYS A 125 -13.03 -9.74 4.46
CA LYS A 125 -13.76 -9.63 3.17
C LYS A 125 -12.79 -9.34 2.04
N PRO A 126 -11.97 -10.33 1.63
CA PRO A 126 -10.86 -10.13 0.70
C PRO A 126 -11.30 -9.58 -0.66
N SER A 127 -12.45 -9.95 -1.16
CA SER A 127 -12.96 -9.45 -2.45
C SER A 127 -13.13 -7.93 -2.51
N GLY A 128 -13.55 -7.30 -1.40
CA GLY A 128 -13.63 -5.84 -1.31
C GLY A 128 -12.24 -5.18 -1.32
N ALA A 129 -11.30 -5.75 -0.58
CA ALA A 129 -9.92 -5.26 -0.56
C ALA A 129 -9.21 -5.42 -1.92
N VAL A 130 -9.46 -6.53 -2.64
CA VAL A 130 -8.95 -6.73 -4.01
C VAL A 130 -9.49 -5.63 -4.94
N ALA A 131 -10.81 -5.40 -4.95
CA ALA A 131 -11.40 -4.36 -5.77
C ALA A 131 -10.84 -2.97 -5.46
N ALA A 132 -10.62 -2.66 -4.19
CA ALA A 132 -10.00 -1.41 -3.76
C ALA A 132 -8.54 -1.28 -4.24
N ALA A 133 -7.76 -2.36 -4.14
CA ALA A 133 -6.36 -2.36 -4.57
C ALA A 133 -6.23 -2.15 -6.08
N GLU A 134 -7.09 -2.79 -6.88
CA GLU A 134 -7.16 -2.61 -8.33
C GLU A 134 -7.55 -1.18 -8.71
N GLU A 135 -8.57 -0.62 -8.05
CA GLU A 135 -9.07 0.72 -8.30
C GLU A 135 -8.02 1.80 -8.02
N ILE A 136 -7.31 1.69 -6.89
CA ILE A 136 -6.33 2.70 -6.48
C ILE A 136 -4.94 2.48 -7.06
N GLY A 137 -4.65 1.27 -7.55
CA GLY A 137 -3.38 0.92 -8.18
C GLY A 137 -2.24 0.61 -7.21
N ILE A 138 -2.53 0.23 -5.97
CA ILE A 138 -1.51 -0.26 -5.03
C ILE A 138 -1.17 -1.73 -5.30
N ARG A 139 0.08 -2.15 -5.09
CA ARG A 139 0.39 -3.59 -5.05
C ARG A 139 -0.04 -4.16 -3.71
N ALA A 140 -0.84 -5.22 -3.73
CA ALA A 140 -1.32 -5.84 -2.50
C ALA A 140 -1.24 -7.37 -2.56
N VAL A 141 -0.88 -7.96 -1.43
CA VAL A 141 -1.09 -9.37 -1.15
C VAL A 141 -2.25 -9.44 -0.17
N ILE A 142 -3.41 -9.88 -0.65
CA ILE A 142 -4.61 -9.96 0.18
C ILE A 142 -4.70 -11.35 0.78
N VAL A 143 -4.70 -11.40 2.11
CA VAL A 143 -4.72 -12.64 2.89
C VAL A 143 -6.08 -12.77 3.57
N PRO A 144 -6.86 -13.83 3.25
CA PRO A 144 -8.11 -14.08 3.95
C PRO A 144 -7.85 -14.37 5.44
N LEU A 145 -8.68 -13.82 6.31
CA LEU A 145 -8.66 -14.20 7.71
C LEU A 145 -9.25 -15.60 7.85
N ALA A 146 -8.43 -16.59 8.16
CA ALA A 146 -8.85 -17.91 8.58
C ALA A 146 -8.59 -18.07 10.08
N ALA A 147 -9.60 -18.30 10.87
CA ALA A 147 -9.50 -18.51 12.30
C ALA A 147 -10.21 -19.81 12.69
N ASP A 148 -9.47 -20.74 13.31
CA ASP A 148 -10.04 -21.84 14.08
C ASP A 148 -10.55 -21.28 15.42
N ALA A 149 -11.65 -20.57 15.36
CA ALA A 149 -12.34 -20.19 16.59
C ALA A 149 -13.37 -21.30 16.89
N ASP A 150 -13.36 -21.76 18.13
CA ASP A 150 -14.43 -22.58 18.69
C ASP A 150 -15.69 -21.72 18.74
N ARG A 151 -16.34 -21.57 17.59
CA ARG A 151 -17.56 -20.80 17.46
C ARG A 151 -18.72 -21.76 17.62
N ALA A 152 -19.58 -21.47 18.56
CA ALA A 152 -20.80 -22.24 18.82
C ALA A 152 -21.71 -22.41 17.58
N ASP A 153 -21.42 -21.69 16.48
CA ASP A 153 -22.13 -21.72 15.21
C ASP A 153 -21.36 -22.41 14.07
N GLY A 154 -20.17 -22.99 14.35
CA GLY A 154 -19.38 -23.74 13.36
C GLY A 154 -18.95 -22.93 12.13
N GLY A 155 -19.06 -21.62 12.17
CA GLY A 155 -18.81 -20.75 11.04
C GLY A 155 -17.35 -20.36 10.91
N ALA A 156 -16.59 -21.06 10.07
CA ALA A 156 -15.41 -20.49 9.45
C ALA A 156 -15.82 -19.22 8.69
N CYS A 157 -15.06 -18.12 8.86
CA CYS A 157 -15.12 -17.00 7.94
C CYS A 157 -14.55 -17.50 6.61
N VAL A 158 -15.37 -18.18 5.81
CA VAL A 158 -14.96 -18.57 4.46
C VAL A 158 -15.28 -17.40 3.55
N ALA A 159 -14.27 -17.02 2.77
CA ALA A 159 -14.31 -15.96 1.76
C ALA A 159 -15.47 -16.12 0.77
#